data_ce2cca748c5e288688a2641e59661fbd
#
_entry.id   ce2cca748c5e288688a2641e59661fbd
#
_cell.length_a   1.000
_cell.length_b   1.000
_cell.length_c   1.000
_cell.angle_alpha   90.00
_cell.angle_beta   90.00
_cell.angle_gamma   90.00
#
_symmetry.space_group_name_H-M   'P 1'
#
loop_
_entity.id
_entity.type
_entity.pdbx_description
1 polymer ?
#
loop_
_entity_poly.entity_id
_entity_poly.type
_entity_poly.pdbx_seq_one_letter_code
_entity_poly.pdbx_strand_id
1 'polypeptide(L)'
;IFMDFWMVAGLGLGVFGAALATLIAQGISAVFSLLIFFCRMRRYKSSFKRFDRQELYSMLQIAVPSVLQQSTVSIGMMIVQAVVNPFGTQALAGYSATMRVENVFSLIFVSIGNAVSPYVSQNLGAKQNQRIKKGYHAAIVLDICFAVLAFIVIETLHTQISSLFLGKDGTDLAYQVSGDYMKWLGYFFIFMGIKMATDGVLRGLGIMRPFLIANMVNLAIRLLVALICAPRFGIAYVWLAVPAGWFANFLISYAALRKSWPAEKPAGF
;
A
#
# COMPACT_ATOMS: atom_id res chain seq x y z
N ILE A 1 3.65 20.69 2.99
CA ILE A 1 3.31 21.06 4.38
C ILE A 1 3.63 22.55 4.63
N PHE A 2 4.89 23.01 4.50
CA PHE A 2 5.21 24.43 4.74
C PHE A 2 4.47 25.37 3.79
N MET A 3 4.45 25.04 2.49
CA MET A 3 3.69 25.81 1.50
C MET A 3 2.18 25.75 1.71
N ASP A 4 1.65 24.60 2.16
CA ASP A 4 0.23 24.47 2.50
C ASP A 4 -0.14 25.43 3.64
N PHE A 5 0.67 25.44 4.71
CA PHE A 5 0.44 26.32 5.85
C PHE A 5 0.53 27.81 5.44
N TRP A 6 1.51 28.16 4.63
CA TRP A 6 1.69 29.53 4.17
C TRP A 6 0.57 29.99 3.23
N MET A 7 0.13 29.13 2.28
CA MET A 7 -0.91 29.49 1.33
C MET A 7 -2.32 29.43 1.93
N VAL A 8 -2.60 28.47 2.82
CA VAL A 8 -3.92 28.33 3.43
C VAL A 8 -4.10 29.33 4.58
N ALA A 9 -3.17 29.36 5.55
CA ALA A 9 -3.27 30.18 6.75
C ALA A 9 -2.67 31.60 6.56
N GLY A 10 -1.55 31.72 5.81
CA GLY A 10 -0.89 32.99 5.60
C GLY A 10 -1.55 33.88 4.55
N LEU A 11 -1.93 33.29 3.40
CA LEU A 11 -2.57 34.02 2.30
C LEU A 11 -4.10 33.91 2.27
N GLY A 12 -4.68 33.10 3.17
CA GLY A 12 -6.14 32.95 3.26
C GLY A 12 -6.80 32.29 2.04
N LEU A 13 -6.03 31.60 1.19
CA LEU A 13 -6.53 31.01 -0.07
C LEU A 13 -7.36 29.74 0.12
N GLY A 14 -7.53 29.27 1.38
CA GLY A 14 -8.37 28.11 1.68
C GLY A 14 -7.99 26.85 0.89
N VAL A 15 -9.00 26.16 0.35
CA VAL A 15 -8.83 24.93 -0.44
C VAL A 15 -8.00 25.13 -1.71
N PHE A 16 -8.15 26.28 -2.36
CA PHE A 16 -7.38 26.64 -3.55
C PHE A 16 -5.87 26.74 -3.22
N GLY A 17 -5.53 27.36 -2.07
CA GLY A 17 -4.15 27.46 -1.60
C GLY A 17 -3.50 26.09 -1.37
N ALA A 18 -4.24 25.14 -0.76
CA ALA A 18 -3.74 23.77 -0.56
C ALA A 18 -3.52 23.04 -1.90
N ALA A 19 -4.43 23.18 -2.85
CA ALA A 19 -4.28 22.59 -4.18
C ALA A 19 -3.09 23.17 -4.94
N LEU A 20 -2.88 24.49 -4.88
CA LEU A 20 -1.76 25.19 -5.53
C LEU A 20 -0.42 24.82 -4.88
N ALA A 21 -0.35 24.74 -3.56
CA ALA A 21 0.85 24.30 -2.84
C ALA A 21 1.26 22.87 -3.25
N THR A 22 0.28 21.96 -3.36
CA THR A 22 0.51 20.59 -3.81
C THR A 22 1.01 20.57 -5.26
N LEU A 23 0.40 21.34 -6.16
CA LEU A 23 0.81 21.43 -7.56
C LEU A 23 2.26 21.92 -7.70
N ILE A 24 2.61 22.97 -6.98
CA ILE A 24 3.97 23.52 -7.01
C ILE A 24 4.98 22.52 -6.44
N ALA A 25 4.67 21.88 -5.31
CA ALA A 25 5.56 20.89 -4.70
C ALA A 25 5.79 19.69 -5.64
N GLN A 26 4.75 19.19 -6.31
CA GLN A 26 4.86 18.11 -7.30
C GLN A 26 5.65 18.58 -8.54
N GLY A 27 5.42 19.79 -9.02
CA GLY A 27 6.16 20.37 -10.14
C GLY A 27 7.66 20.48 -9.86
N ILE A 28 8.02 21.00 -8.70
CA ILE A 28 9.43 21.09 -8.26
C ILE A 28 10.04 19.68 -8.17
N SER A 29 9.35 18.73 -7.54
CA SER A 29 9.82 17.35 -7.43
C SER A 29 10.03 16.69 -8.79
N ALA A 30 9.12 16.91 -9.74
CA ALA A 30 9.22 16.38 -11.10
C ALA A 30 10.43 16.96 -11.84
N VAL A 31 10.64 18.28 -11.77
CA VAL A 31 11.79 18.94 -12.41
C VAL A 31 13.11 18.42 -11.83
N PHE A 32 13.24 18.37 -10.50
CA PHE A 32 14.45 17.82 -9.87
C PHE A 32 14.69 16.36 -10.24
N SER A 33 13.65 15.53 -10.25
CA SER A 33 13.76 14.12 -10.65
C SER A 33 14.25 13.99 -12.09
N LEU A 34 13.72 14.78 -13.02
CA LEU A 34 14.14 14.81 -14.41
C LEU A 34 15.59 15.27 -14.56
N LEU A 35 15.99 16.31 -13.86
CA LEU A 35 17.38 16.81 -13.89
C LEU A 35 18.35 15.73 -13.40
N ILE A 36 18.05 15.08 -12.26
CA ILE A 36 18.88 14.00 -11.73
C ILE A 36 18.93 12.82 -12.71
N PHE A 37 17.79 12.48 -13.30
CA PHE A 37 17.71 11.41 -14.31
C PHE A 37 18.63 11.72 -15.50
N PHE A 38 18.50 12.89 -16.10
CA PHE A 38 19.33 13.28 -17.24
C PHE A 38 20.83 13.39 -16.89
N CYS A 39 21.16 13.90 -15.70
CA CYS A 39 22.54 13.95 -15.22
C CYS A 39 23.13 12.54 -15.06
N ARG A 40 22.36 11.58 -14.56
CA ARG A 40 22.80 10.17 -14.45
C ARG A 40 22.91 9.50 -15.80
N MET A 41 21.92 9.71 -16.68
CA MET A 41 21.91 9.13 -18.02
C MET A 41 23.11 9.54 -18.88
N ARG A 42 23.58 10.80 -18.75
CA ARG A 42 24.77 11.28 -19.46
C ARG A 42 26.06 10.50 -19.17
N ARG A 43 26.11 9.76 -18.05
CA ARG A 43 27.26 8.89 -17.69
C ARG A 43 27.28 7.58 -18.47
N TYR A 44 26.16 7.16 -19.05
CA TYR A 44 26.05 5.93 -19.82
C TYR A 44 26.19 6.26 -21.30
N LYS A 45 27.35 5.89 -21.89
CA LYS A 45 27.55 5.96 -23.33
C LYS A 45 26.85 4.76 -23.97
N SER A 46 25.60 4.88 -24.30
CA SER A 46 24.86 3.85 -25.06
C SER A 46 24.27 4.48 -26.30
N SER A 47 24.26 3.71 -27.41
CA SER A 47 23.55 4.10 -28.63
C SER A 47 22.05 3.93 -28.36
N PHE A 48 21.37 5.04 -28.11
CA PHE A 48 19.93 5.03 -27.90
C PHE A 48 19.19 4.86 -29.23
N LYS A 49 18.45 3.77 -29.39
CA LYS A 49 17.32 3.80 -30.30
C LYS A 49 16.24 4.69 -29.70
N ARG A 50 15.74 5.65 -30.44
CA ARG A 50 14.70 6.58 -29.95
C ARG A 50 13.43 5.87 -29.49
N PHE A 51 13.16 4.68 -30.01
CA PHE A 51 12.01 3.86 -29.67
C PHE A 51 12.35 2.39 -29.87
N ASP A 52 12.15 1.58 -28.84
CA ASP A 52 12.23 0.13 -28.90
C ASP A 52 10.88 -0.47 -28.50
N ARG A 53 10.25 -1.15 -29.46
CA ARG A 53 8.92 -1.77 -29.26
C ARG A 53 8.97 -2.91 -28.26
N GLN A 54 10.08 -3.63 -28.18
CA GLN A 54 10.24 -4.76 -27.28
C GLN A 54 10.36 -4.28 -25.83
N GLU A 55 11.13 -3.22 -25.59
CA GLU A 55 11.24 -2.59 -24.28
C GLU A 55 9.90 -1.99 -23.82
N LEU A 56 9.19 -1.30 -24.73
CA LEU A 56 7.86 -0.78 -24.43
C LEU A 56 6.90 -1.91 -24.02
N TYR A 57 6.90 -3.04 -24.73
CA TYR A 57 6.07 -4.18 -24.40
C TYR A 57 6.41 -4.74 -23.01
N SER A 58 7.69 -4.89 -22.70
CA SER A 58 8.17 -5.33 -21.37
C SER A 58 7.72 -4.37 -20.26
N MET A 59 7.79 -3.06 -20.49
CA MET A 59 7.28 -2.06 -19.55
C MET A 59 5.76 -2.18 -19.35
N LEU A 60 4.99 -2.36 -20.43
CA LEU A 60 3.54 -2.51 -20.36
C LEU A 60 3.10 -3.77 -19.62
N GLN A 61 3.85 -4.87 -19.75
CA GLN A 61 3.58 -6.10 -19.00
C GLN A 61 3.64 -5.91 -17.47
N ILE A 62 4.39 -4.94 -16.98
CA ILE A 62 4.47 -4.60 -15.57
C ILE A 62 3.50 -3.46 -15.22
N ALA A 63 3.43 -2.44 -16.06
CA ALA A 63 2.63 -1.25 -15.80
C ALA A 63 1.12 -1.56 -15.77
N VAL A 64 0.61 -2.29 -16.78
CA VAL A 64 -0.83 -2.57 -16.88
C VAL A 64 -1.36 -3.34 -15.66
N PRO A 65 -0.74 -4.47 -15.22
CA PRO A 65 -1.17 -5.13 -14.00
C PRO A 65 -1.07 -4.26 -12.74
N SER A 66 -0.06 -3.40 -12.65
CA SER A 66 0.09 -2.50 -11.50
C SER A 66 -1.00 -1.43 -11.45
N VAL A 67 -1.37 -0.86 -12.61
CA VAL A 67 -2.50 0.08 -12.72
C VAL A 67 -3.82 -0.61 -12.38
N LEU A 68 -4.06 -1.80 -12.93
CA LEU A 68 -5.26 -2.58 -12.62
C LEU A 68 -5.36 -2.88 -11.13
N GLN A 69 -4.26 -3.28 -10.50
CA GLN A 69 -4.23 -3.53 -9.06
C GLN A 69 -4.58 -2.27 -8.26
N GLN A 70 -4.01 -1.11 -8.61
CA GLN A 70 -4.29 0.15 -7.90
C GLN A 70 -5.74 0.60 -8.10
N SER A 71 -6.26 0.52 -9.31
CA SER A 71 -7.66 0.83 -9.61
C SER A 71 -8.63 -0.08 -8.85
N THR A 72 -8.31 -1.37 -8.78
CA THR A 72 -9.07 -2.38 -8.05
C THR A 72 -9.14 -2.07 -6.56
N VAL A 73 -8.03 -1.66 -5.95
CA VAL A 73 -8.00 -1.25 -4.53
C VAL A 73 -8.91 -0.05 -4.30
N SER A 74 -8.84 0.97 -5.17
CA SER A 74 -9.65 2.19 -5.05
C SER A 74 -11.15 1.90 -5.21
N ILE A 75 -11.54 1.11 -6.21
CA ILE A 75 -12.93 0.67 -6.41
C ILE A 75 -13.40 -0.16 -5.22
N GLY A 76 -12.57 -1.07 -4.72
CA GLY A 76 -12.88 -1.88 -3.55
C GLY A 76 -13.17 -1.05 -2.31
N MET A 77 -12.39 0.00 -2.06
CA MET A 77 -12.63 0.94 -0.96
C MET A 77 -13.98 1.65 -1.11
N MET A 78 -14.34 2.11 -2.32
CA MET A 78 -15.63 2.76 -2.57
C MET A 78 -16.82 1.82 -2.30
N ILE A 79 -16.73 0.56 -2.76
CA ILE A 79 -17.80 -0.42 -2.54
C ILE A 79 -17.93 -0.75 -1.06
N VAL A 80 -16.82 -0.97 -0.35
CA VAL A 80 -16.85 -1.22 1.10
C VAL A 80 -17.45 -0.04 1.85
N GLN A 81 -17.12 1.19 1.47
CA GLN A 81 -17.75 2.38 2.06
C GLN A 81 -19.25 2.44 1.80
N ALA A 82 -19.71 2.04 0.62
CA ALA A 82 -21.14 1.94 0.31
C ALA A 82 -21.86 0.89 1.18
N VAL A 83 -21.18 -0.20 1.57
CA VAL A 83 -21.70 -1.20 2.51
C VAL A 83 -21.81 -0.66 3.93
N VAL A 84 -20.94 0.27 4.33
CA VAL A 84 -20.98 0.90 5.66
C VAL A 84 -22.08 1.95 5.78
N ASN A 85 -22.44 2.64 4.70
CA ASN A 85 -23.44 3.71 4.71
C ASN A 85 -24.78 3.36 5.41
N PRO A 86 -25.39 2.17 5.19
CA PRO A 86 -26.64 1.79 5.83
C PRO A 86 -26.58 1.64 7.37
N PHE A 87 -25.38 1.53 7.95
CA PHE A 87 -25.19 1.44 9.41
C PHE A 87 -25.32 2.80 10.12
N GLY A 88 -25.57 3.86 9.37
CA GLY A 88 -25.82 5.20 9.89
C GLY A 88 -24.59 6.11 9.88
N THR A 89 -24.85 7.42 9.97
CA THR A 89 -23.83 8.46 9.86
C THR A 89 -22.73 8.37 10.91
N GLN A 90 -23.07 7.94 12.12
CA GLN A 90 -22.13 7.82 13.24
C GLN A 90 -21.16 6.64 13.04
N ALA A 91 -21.67 5.50 12.59
CA ALA A 91 -20.84 4.34 12.24
C ALA A 91 -19.91 4.67 11.07
N LEU A 92 -20.42 5.39 10.06
CA LEU A 92 -19.62 5.87 8.94
C LEU A 92 -18.53 6.85 9.37
N ALA A 93 -18.81 7.74 10.34
CA ALA A 93 -17.82 8.66 10.88
C ALA A 93 -16.68 7.91 11.56
N GLY A 94 -16.98 6.94 12.45
CA GLY A 94 -15.99 6.09 13.10
C GLY A 94 -15.17 5.26 12.11
N TYR A 95 -15.82 4.65 11.12
CA TYR A 95 -15.16 3.92 10.04
C TYR A 95 -14.21 4.82 9.23
N SER A 96 -14.67 6.01 8.84
CA SER A 96 -13.87 6.96 8.05
C SER A 96 -12.67 7.50 8.82
N ALA A 97 -12.81 7.73 10.12
CA ALA A 97 -11.70 8.11 11.00
C ALA A 97 -10.62 7.03 11.00
N THR A 98 -11.01 5.76 11.19
CA THR A 98 -10.06 4.63 11.19
C THR A 98 -9.42 4.41 9.83
N MET A 99 -10.15 4.59 8.73
CA MET A 99 -9.58 4.51 7.37
C MET A 99 -8.44 5.52 7.15
N ARG A 100 -8.54 6.72 7.73
CA ARG A 100 -7.44 7.71 7.67
C ARG A 100 -6.22 7.23 8.44
N VAL A 101 -6.43 6.63 9.60
CA VAL A 101 -5.35 6.02 10.41
C VAL A 101 -4.72 4.85 9.67
N GLU A 102 -5.53 3.95 9.12
CA GLU A 102 -5.06 2.83 8.28
C GLU A 102 -4.18 3.32 7.13
N ASN A 103 -4.59 4.39 6.43
CA ASN A 103 -3.82 4.95 5.34
C ASN A 103 -2.44 5.45 5.79
N VAL A 104 -2.34 6.09 6.97
CA VAL A 104 -1.04 6.56 7.49
C VAL A 104 -0.10 5.39 7.77
N PHE A 105 -0.56 4.35 8.47
CA PHE A 105 0.26 3.17 8.73
C PHE A 105 0.57 2.38 7.46
N SER A 106 -0.39 2.28 6.54
CA SER A 106 -0.23 1.61 5.25
C SER A 106 0.88 2.20 4.39
N LEU A 107 1.10 3.52 4.45
CA LEU A 107 2.17 4.19 3.70
C LEU A 107 3.55 3.59 3.99
N ILE A 108 3.81 3.16 5.22
CA ILE A 108 5.10 2.56 5.60
C ILE A 108 5.28 1.22 4.90
N PHE A 109 4.29 0.32 5.00
CA PHE A 109 4.33 -1.01 4.37
C PHE A 109 4.39 -0.92 2.85
N VAL A 110 3.62 -0.02 2.26
CA VAL A 110 3.65 0.25 0.81
C VAL A 110 5.02 0.77 0.37
N SER A 111 5.65 1.63 1.18
CA SER A 111 6.99 2.18 0.88
C SER A 111 8.05 1.10 0.91
N ILE A 112 8.00 0.18 1.89
CA ILE A 112 8.91 -0.97 1.97
C ILE A 112 8.71 -1.87 0.74
N GLY A 113 7.48 -2.24 0.40
CA GLY A 113 7.17 -3.03 -0.80
C GLY A 113 7.62 -2.36 -2.11
N ASN A 114 7.49 -1.05 -2.21
CA ASN A 114 7.97 -0.27 -3.36
C ASN A 114 9.50 -0.19 -3.42
N ALA A 115 10.20 -0.18 -2.29
CA ALA A 115 11.67 -0.23 -2.25
C ALA A 115 12.22 -1.63 -2.58
N VAL A 116 11.52 -2.68 -2.17
CA VAL A 116 11.89 -4.07 -2.47
C VAL A 116 11.89 -4.35 -3.98
N SER A 117 10.92 -3.82 -4.71
CA SER A 117 10.77 -4.11 -6.15
C SER A 117 12.01 -3.73 -6.99
N PRO A 118 12.51 -2.48 -6.97
CA PRO A 118 13.74 -2.12 -7.70
C PRO A 118 14.99 -2.82 -7.13
N TYR A 119 15.05 -3.06 -5.82
CA TYR A 119 16.15 -3.82 -5.23
C TYR A 119 16.24 -5.24 -5.81
N VAL A 120 15.10 -5.93 -5.92
CA VAL A 120 15.02 -7.27 -6.48
C VAL A 120 15.39 -7.28 -7.95
N SER A 121 14.83 -6.36 -8.75
CA SER A 121 15.11 -6.31 -10.20
C SER A 121 16.57 -6.00 -10.50
N GLN A 122 17.20 -5.10 -9.75
CA GLN A 122 18.64 -4.80 -9.89
C GLN A 122 19.50 -6.01 -9.54
N ASN A 123 19.22 -6.72 -8.45
CA ASN A 123 19.97 -7.89 -8.04
C ASN A 123 19.71 -9.10 -8.97
N LEU A 124 18.52 -9.21 -9.56
CA LEU A 124 18.21 -10.20 -10.58
C LEU A 124 19.04 -9.95 -11.85
N GLY A 125 19.09 -8.69 -12.31
CA GLY A 125 19.92 -8.30 -13.46
C GLY A 125 21.42 -8.53 -13.22
N ALA A 126 21.87 -8.32 -11.99
CA ALA A 126 23.24 -8.61 -11.56
C ALA A 126 23.50 -10.11 -11.27
N LYS A 127 22.51 -11.01 -11.43
CA LYS A 127 22.56 -12.45 -11.12
C LYS A 127 22.94 -12.77 -9.67
N GLN A 128 22.59 -11.87 -8.73
CA GLN A 128 22.87 -11.95 -7.31
C GLN A 128 21.68 -12.52 -6.53
N ASN A 129 21.28 -13.77 -6.81
CA ASN A 129 20.07 -14.38 -6.23
C ASN A 129 20.07 -14.47 -4.71
N GLN A 130 21.24 -14.68 -4.07
CA GLN A 130 21.34 -14.67 -2.61
C GLN A 130 21.01 -13.31 -1.99
N ARG A 131 21.34 -12.22 -2.68
CA ARG A 131 20.97 -10.86 -2.23
C ARG A 131 19.47 -10.65 -2.26
N ILE A 132 18.77 -11.20 -3.26
CA ILE A 132 17.31 -11.15 -3.31
C ILE A 132 16.69 -11.78 -2.07
N LYS A 133 17.17 -12.98 -1.67
CA LYS A 133 16.74 -13.65 -0.42
C LYS A 133 16.96 -12.77 0.81
N LYS A 134 18.20 -12.31 0.98
CA LYS A 134 18.56 -11.46 2.13
C LYS A 134 17.72 -10.19 2.19
N GLY A 135 17.49 -9.54 1.03
CA GLY A 135 16.65 -8.34 0.94
C GLY A 135 15.17 -8.61 1.28
N TYR A 136 14.64 -9.74 0.82
CA TYR A 136 13.28 -10.15 1.18
C TYR A 136 13.13 -10.41 2.68
N HIS A 137 14.08 -11.17 3.29
CA HIS A 137 14.07 -11.36 4.74
C HIS A 137 14.21 -10.05 5.52
N ALA A 138 15.11 -9.16 5.08
CA ALA A 138 15.26 -7.85 5.72
C ALA A 138 13.98 -7.02 5.64
N ALA A 139 13.28 -7.05 4.51
CA ALA A 139 11.99 -6.37 4.34
C ALA A 139 10.93 -6.95 5.28
N ILE A 140 10.83 -8.28 5.38
CA ILE A 140 9.89 -8.94 6.33
C ILE A 140 10.20 -8.53 7.78
N VAL A 141 11.47 -8.52 8.18
CA VAL A 141 11.85 -8.11 9.54
C VAL A 141 11.46 -6.66 9.80
N LEU A 142 11.72 -5.76 8.84
CA LEU A 142 11.30 -4.36 8.95
C LEU A 142 9.78 -4.23 9.06
N ASP A 143 9.03 -4.95 8.22
CA ASP A 143 7.57 -4.93 8.24
C ASP A 143 7.03 -5.46 9.58
N ILE A 144 7.62 -6.52 10.13
CA ILE A 144 7.24 -7.05 11.46
C ILE A 144 7.53 -6.01 12.55
N CYS A 145 8.72 -5.39 12.53
CA CYS A 145 9.05 -4.34 13.51
C CYS A 145 8.06 -3.17 13.46
N PHE A 146 7.70 -2.71 12.25
CA PHE A 146 6.71 -1.65 12.09
C PHE A 146 5.30 -2.10 12.47
N ALA A 147 4.91 -3.35 12.18
CA ALA A 147 3.62 -3.90 12.58
C ALA A 147 3.49 -3.96 14.12
N VAL A 148 4.55 -4.40 14.81
CA VAL A 148 4.59 -4.41 16.28
C VAL A 148 4.54 -2.98 16.84
N LEU A 149 5.29 -2.05 16.25
CA LEU A 149 5.23 -0.64 16.66
C LEU A 149 3.83 -0.06 16.45
N ALA A 150 3.22 -0.29 15.29
CA ALA A 150 1.86 0.16 14.98
C ALA A 150 0.84 -0.45 15.96
N PHE A 151 0.98 -1.74 16.29
CA PHE A 151 0.15 -2.41 17.29
C PHE A 151 0.26 -1.73 18.67
N ILE A 152 1.48 -1.49 19.15
CA ILE A 152 1.70 -0.82 20.44
C ILE A 152 1.08 0.59 20.44
N VAL A 153 1.30 1.36 19.38
CA VAL A 153 0.76 2.71 19.26
C VAL A 153 -0.77 2.70 19.26
N ILE A 154 -1.38 1.79 18.50
CA ILE A 154 -2.84 1.67 18.44
C ILE A 154 -3.39 1.21 19.78
N GLU A 155 -2.83 0.19 20.40
CA GLU A 155 -3.34 -0.35 21.67
C GLU A 155 -3.27 0.70 22.78
N THR A 156 -2.21 1.51 22.80
CA THR A 156 -2.01 2.54 23.84
C THR A 156 -2.73 3.86 23.56
N LEU A 157 -2.87 4.24 22.28
CA LEU A 157 -3.31 5.58 21.88
C LEU A 157 -4.59 5.61 21.03
N HIS A 158 -5.31 4.49 20.84
CA HIS A 158 -6.49 4.45 19.96
C HIS A 158 -7.55 5.50 20.30
N THR A 159 -7.79 5.77 21.58
CA THR A 159 -8.75 6.80 22.03
C THR A 159 -8.29 8.20 21.64
N GLN A 160 -7.02 8.52 21.89
CA GLN A 160 -6.44 9.82 21.55
C GLN A 160 -6.40 10.01 20.03
N ILE A 161 -6.02 8.96 19.29
CA ILE A 161 -6.01 8.99 17.81
C ILE A 161 -7.44 9.19 17.28
N SER A 162 -8.43 8.45 17.80
CA SER A 162 -9.85 8.66 17.42
C SER A 162 -10.30 10.09 17.69
N SER A 163 -9.92 10.68 18.82
CA SER A 163 -10.31 12.05 19.17
C SER A 163 -9.75 13.12 18.23
N LEU A 164 -8.60 12.87 17.61
CA LEU A 164 -8.03 13.78 16.59
C LEU A 164 -8.90 13.88 15.33
N PHE A 165 -9.60 12.80 14.98
CA PHE A 165 -10.41 12.73 13.76
C PHE A 165 -11.90 12.95 13.98
N LEU A 166 -12.42 12.50 15.13
CA LEU A 166 -13.85 12.63 15.48
C LEU A 166 -14.17 13.95 16.21
N GLY A 167 -13.15 14.56 16.85
CA GLY A 167 -13.33 15.80 17.58
C GLY A 167 -14.29 15.68 18.78
N LYS A 168 -14.72 16.81 19.33
CA LYS A 168 -15.67 16.85 20.46
C LYS A 168 -17.10 16.48 20.08
N ASP A 169 -17.42 16.52 18.79
CA ASP A 169 -18.75 16.22 18.24
C ASP A 169 -18.95 14.72 17.93
N GLY A 170 -17.92 13.90 18.15
CA GLY A 170 -18.00 12.45 17.98
C GLY A 170 -18.93 11.82 19.01
N THR A 171 -19.87 10.97 18.56
CA THR A 171 -20.73 10.21 19.46
C THR A 171 -20.02 8.99 20.03
N ASP A 172 -20.50 8.45 21.14
CA ASP A 172 -19.98 7.22 21.76
C ASP A 172 -19.92 6.06 20.76
N LEU A 173 -20.95 5.93 19.90
CA LEU A 173 -20.98 4.93 18.85
C LEU A 173 -19.84 5.11 17.82
N ALA A 174 -19.55 6.34 17.39
CA ALA A 174 -18.47 6.61 16.46
C ALA A 174 -17.09 6.28 17.07
N TYR A 175 -16.90 6.62 18.35
CA TYR A 175 -15.69 6.26 19.10
C TYR A 175 -15.54 4.75 19.27
N GLN A 176 -16.63 4.04 19.62
CA GLN A 176 -16.62 2.59 19.75
C GLN A 176 -16.27 1.91 18.44
N VAL A 177 -16.95 2.26 17.33
CA VAL A 177 -16.68 1.72 15.99
C VAL A 177 -15.23 1.99 15.57
N SER A 178 -14.73 3.22 15.79
CA SER A 178 -13.35 3.57 15.47
C SER A 178 -12.36 2.76 16.31
N GLY A 179 -12.57 2.65 17.61
CA GLY A 179 -11.69 1.91 18.52
C GLY A 179 -11.64 0.41 18.20
N ASP A 180 -12.80 -0.20 17.99
CA ASP A 180 -12.88 -1.62 17.64
C ASP A 180 -12.17 -1.92 16.32
N TYR A 181 -12.42 -1.10 15.29
CA TYR A 181 -11.76 -1.28 13.99
C TYR A 181 -10.26 -1.08 14.08
N MET A 182 -9.78 -0.03 14.79
CA MET A 182 -8.34 0.20 14.97
C MET A 182 -7.64 -0.97 15.65
N LYS A 183 -8.22 -1.52 16.73
CA LYS A 183 -7.66 -2.67 17.43
C LYS A 183 -7.53 -3.87 16.51
N TRP A 184 -8.60 -4.18 15.74
CA TRP A 184 -8.54 -5.24 14.73
C TRP A 184 -7.44 -5.02 13.69
N LEU A 185 -7.28 -3.81 13.18
CA LEU A 185 -6.19 -3.48 12.25
C LEU A 185 -4.81 -3.70 12.88
N GLY A 186 -4.63 -3.27 14.13
CA GLY A 186 -3.38 -3.43 14.85
C GLY A 186 -2.91 -4.88 14.91
N TYR A 187 -3.81 -5.82 15.23
CA TYR A 187 -3.49 -7.25 15.27
C TYR A 187 -3.05 -7.81 13.93
N PHE A 188 -3.57 -7.28 12.83
CA PHE A 188 -3.41 -7.86 11.50
C PHE A 188 -2.44 -7.11 10.57
N PHE A 189 -1.86 -5.99 10.99
CA PHE A 189 -0.88 -5.26 10.19
C PHE A 189 0.34 -6.10 9.80
N ILE A 190 0.68 -7.12 10.59
CA ILE A 190 1.74 -8.06 10.24
C ILE A 190 1.47 -8.76 8.90
N PHE A 191 0.22 -9.16 8.64
CA PHE A 191 -0.15 -9.77 7.35
C PHE A 191 -0.06 -8.78 6.20
N MET A 192 -0.42 -7.52 6.45
CA MET A 192 -0.27 -6.45 5.47
C MET A 192 1.20 -6.24 5.09
N GLY A 193 2.10 -6.17 6.06
CA GLY A 193 3.53 -5.98 5.83
C GLY A 193 4.12 -7.13 5.01
N ILE A 194 3.94 -8.37 5.48
CA ILE A 194 4.45 -9.56 4.79
C ILE A 194 3.90 -9.66 3.36
N LYS A 195 2.62 -9.33 3.16
CA LYS A 195 1.99 -9.28 1.83
C LYS A 195 2.66 -8.21 0.96
N MET A 196 2.91 -7.01 1.48
CA MET A 196 3.52 -5.91 0.70
C MET A 196 4.96 -6.22 0.30
N ALA A 197 5.76 -6.80 1.20
CA ALA A 197 7.10 -7.26 0.87
C ALA A 197 7.08 -8.35 -0.23
N THR A 198 6.18 -9.33 -0.11
CA THR A 198 6.05 -10.43 -1.09
C THR A 198 5.60 -9.91 -2.46
N ASP A 199 4.62 -9.02 -2.50
CA ASP A 199 4.16 -8.36 -3.72
C ASP A 199 5.27 -7.51 -4.37
N GLY A 200 6.11 -6.87 -3.56
CA GLY A 200 7.31 -6.15 -4.00
C GLY A 200 8.31 -7.06 -4.70
N VAL A 201 8.56 -8.26 -4.14
CA VAL A 201 9.44 -9.27 -4.77
C VAL A 201 8.85 -9.77 -6.08
N LEU A 202 7.58 -10.12 -6.14
CA LEU A 202 6.92 -10.59 -7.37
C LEU A 202 7.02 -9.56 -8.49
N ARG A 203 6.78 -8.28 -8.19
CA ARG A 203 6.96 -7.17 -9.15
C ARG A 203 8.41 -7.05 -9.61
N GLY A 204 9.35 -7.13 -8.67
CA GLY A 204 10.78 -7.05 -8.99
C GLY A 204 11.30 -8.22 -9.84
N LEU A 205 10.71 -9.40 -9.71
CA LEU A 205 10.97 -10.58 -10.54
C LEU A 205 10.22 -10.56 -11.88
N GLY A 206 9.29 -9.62 -12.09
CA GLY A 206 8.43 -9.58 -13.27
C GLY A 206 7.32 -10.64 -13.29
N ILE A 207 7.02 -11.27 -12.15
CA ILE A 207 6.01 -12.33 -12.02
C ILE A 207 4.62 -11.69 -11.82
N MET A 208 4.10 -11.07 -12.89
CA MET A 208 2.92 -10.20 -12.79
C MET A 208 1.58 -10.95 -12.76
N ARG A 209 1.48 -12.14 -13.39
CA ARG A 209 0.20 -12.91 -13.39
C ARG A 209 -0.25 -13.33 -12.00
N PRO A 210 0.57 -14.05 -11.19
CA PRO A 210 0.21 -14.39 -9.82
C PRO A 210 -0.02 -13.17 -8.93
N PHE A 211 0.78 -12.12 -9.10
CA PHE A 211 0.60 -10.84 -8.41
C PHE A 211 -0.80 -10.26 -8.64
N LEU A 212 -1.25 -10.20 -9.91
CA LEU A 212 -2.57 -9.69 -10.23
C LEU A 212 -3.69 -10.59 -9.66
N ILE A 213 -3.56 -11.92 -9.84
CA ILE A 213 -4.53 -12.89 -9.31
C ILE A 213 -4.67 -12.77 -7.79
N ALA A 214 -3.56 -12.69 -7.06
CA ALA A 214 -3.57 -12.54 -5.60
C ALA A 214 -4.31 -11.26 -5.17
N ASN A 215 -4.09 -10.15 -5.86
CA ASN A 215 -4.77 -8.89 -5.55
C ASN A 215 -6.26 -8.92 -5.95
N MET A 216 -6.64 -9.61 -7.04
CA MET A 216 -8.06 -9.81 -7.39
C MET A 216 -8.78 -10.69 -6.36
N VAL A 217 -8.15 -11.78 -5.90
CA VAL A 217 -8.70 -12.64 -4.85
C VAL A 217 -8.85 -11.87 -3.53
N ASN A 218 -7.86 -11.06 -3.16
CA ASN A 218 -7.97 -10.18 -1.99
C ASN A 218 -9.21 -9.28 -2.09
N LEU A 219 -9.41 -8.59 -3.23
CA LEU A 219 -10.59 -7.77 -3.44
C LEU A 219 -11.88 -8.60 -3.38
N ALA A 220 -11.93 -9.75 -4.07
CA ALA A 220 -13.12 -10.59 -4.10
C ALA A 220 -13.51 -11.03 -2.68
N ILE A 221 -12.56 -11.50 -1.87
CA ILE A 221 -12.83 -11.89 -0.47
C ILE A 221 -13.34 -10.70 0.32
N ARG A 222 -12.65 -9.54 0.20
CA ARG A 222 -13.05 -8.32 0.90
C ARG A 222 -14.48 -7.90 0.57
N LEU A 223 -14.85 -7.92 -0.72
CA LEU A 223 -16.21 -7.58 -1.17
C LEU A 223 -17.24 -8.63 -0.75
N LEU A 224 -16.95 -9.91 -0.93
CA LEU A 224 -17.88 -10.98 -0.58
C LEU A 224 -18.19 -10.99 0.91
N VAL A 225 -17.17 -10.89 1.76
CA VAL A 225 -17.37 -10.84 3.22
C VAL A 225 -18.11 -9.57 3.62
N ALA A 226 -17.75 -8.42 3.07
CA ALA A 226 -18.45 -7.17 3.37
C ALA A 226 -19.92 -7.20 2.92
N LEU A 227 -20.21 -7.62 1.68
CA LEU A 227 -21.56 -7.61 1.12
C LEU A 227 -22.47 -8.68 1.73
N ILE A 228 -21.94 -9.86 2.09
CA ILE A 228 -22.74 -10.98 2.57
C ILE A 228 -22.84 -10.98 4.09
N CYS A 229 -21.72 -10.77 4.78
CA CYS A 229 -21.67 -10.93 6.23
C CYS A 229 -22.05 -9.63 6.97
N ALA A 230 -21.66 -8.47 6.49
CA ALA A 230 -21.94 -7.22 7.21
C ALA A 230 -23.44 -6.93 7.37
N PRO A 231 -24.33 -7.11 6.38
CA PRO A 231 -25.77 -6.90 6.56
C PRO A 231 -26.43 -7.91 7.52
N ARG A 232 -25.84 -9.11 7.71
CA ARG A 232 -26.41 -10.18 8.52
C ARG A 232 -25.87 -10.20 9.95
N PHE A 233 -24.59 -9.88 10.13
CA PHE A 233 -23.88 -10.09 11.39
C PHE A 233 -23.32 -8.78 11.98
N GLY A 234 -23.51 -7.65 11.28
CA GLY A 234 -23.11 -6.34 11.74
C GLY A 234 -21.81 -5.82 11.14
N ILE A 235 -21.54 -4.55 11.43
CA ILE A 235 -20.46 -3.76 10.83
C ILE A 235 -19.05 -4.36 11.09
N ALA A 236 -18.87 -5.14 12.16
CA ALA A 236 -17.59 -5.77 12.50
C ALA A 236 -17.04 -6.67 11.36
N TYR A 237 -17.91 -7.25 10.55
CA TYR A 237 -17.51 -8.07 9.42
C TYR A 237 -16.91 -7.28 8.25
N VAL A 238 -17.11 -5.96 8.20
CA VAL A 238 -16.46 -5.09 7.22
C VAL A 238 -14.95 -5.07 7.44
N TRP A 239 -14.53 -4.87 8.68
CA TRP A 239 -13.09 -4.83 8.98
C TRP A 239 -12.46 -6.21 9.11
N LEU A 240 -13.21 -7.25 9.47
CA LEU A 240 -12.72 -8.62 9.43
C LEU A 240 -12.40 -9.09 7.99
N ALA A 241 -13.11 -8.58 7.00
CA ALA A 241 -12.88 -8.86 5.58
C ALA A 241 -11.48 -8.44 5.11
N VAL A 242 -10.92 -7.36 5.70
CA VAL A 242 -9.63 -6.79 5.30
C VAL A 242 -8.47 -7.74 5.57
N PRO A 243 -8.24 -8.23 6.80
CA PRO A 243 -7.18 -9.19 7.09
C PRO A 243 -7.35 -10.53 6.35
N ALA A 244 -8.58 -11.01 6.18
CA ALA A 244 -8.85 -12.23 5.42
C ALA A 244 -8.35 -12.09 3.96
N GLY A 245 -8.60 -10.94 3.35
CA GLY A 245 -8.09 -10.62 2.03
C GLY A 245 -6.55 -10.54 1.98
N TRP A 246 -5.91 -9.90 2.95
CA TRP A 246 -4.45 -9.84 3.03
C TRP A 246 -3.81 -11.22 3.18
N PHE A 247 -4.38 -12.05 4.04
CA PHE A 247 -3.91 -13.41 4.26
C PHE A 247 -4.02 -14.28 3.00
N ALA A 248 -5.16 -14.26 2.32
CA ALA A 248 -5.34 -14.99 1.06
C ALA A 248 -4.39 -14.51 -0.04
N ASN A 249 -4.21 -13.18 -0.17
CA ASN A 249 -3.24 -12.62 -1.09
C ASN A 249 -1.83 -13.13 -0.78
N PHE A 250 -1.42 -13.05 0.48
CA PHE A 250 -0.11 -13.53 0.90
C PHE A 250 0.11 -15.00 0.54
N LEU A 251 -0.86 -15.88 0.80
CA LEU A 251 -0.74 -17.31 0.48
C LEU A 251 -0.51 -17.54 -1.01
N ILE A 252 -1.29 -16.87 -1.87
CA ILE A 252 -1.16 -16.98 -3.33
C ILE A 252 0.18 -16.43 -3.80
N SER A 253 0.53 -15.22 -3.35
CA SER A 253 1.79 -14.55 -3.70
C SER A 253 3.01 -15.36 -3.23
N TYR A 254 2.97 -15.88 -2.03
CA TYR A 254 4.06 -16.70 -1.48
C TYR A 254 4.20 -18.06 -2.19
N ALA A 255 3.09 -18.73 -2.49
CA ALA A 255 3.11 -19.97 -3.26
C ALA A 255 3.72 -19.77 -4.65
N ALA A 256 3.33 -18.68 -5.32
CA ALA A 256 3.89 -18.31 -6.61
C ALA A 256 5.39 -17.96 -6.52
N LEU A 257 5.77 -17.21 -5.50
CA LEU A 257 7.16 -16.86 -5.24
C LEU A 257 8.02 -18.10 -5.00
N ARG A 258 7.55 -19.02 -4.15
CA ARG A 258 8.27 -20.27 -3.85
C ARG A 258 8.49 -21.13 -5.11
N LYS A 259 7.50 -21.19 -6.00
CA LYS A 259 7.59 -21.94 -7.26
C LYS A 259 8.55 -21.28 -8.27
N SER A 260 8.63 -19.96 -8.27
CA SER A 260 9.39 -19.19 -9.25
C SER A 260 10.68 -18.60 -8.66
N TRP A 261 11.10 -19.09 -7.50
CA TRP A 261 12.31 -18.57 -6.86
C TRP A 261 13.52 -18.81 -7.75
N PRO A 262 14.36 -17.79 -8.02
CA PRO A 262 15.55 -17.96 -8.84
C PRO A 262 16.47 -19.04 -8.23
N ALA A 263 16.75 -20.07 -9.04
CA ALA A 263 17.63 -21.16 -8.62
C ALA A 263 19.00 -20.61 -8.18
N GLU A 264 19.50 -21.08 -7.04
CA GLU A 264 20.89 -20.83 -6.63
C GLU A 264 21.79 -21.56 -7.64
N LYS A 265 22.58 -20.81 -8.42
CA LYS A 265 23.75 -21.44 -9.03
C LYS A 265 24.65 -21.87 -7.87
N PRO A 266 25.08 -23.14 -7.83
CA PRO A 266 26.13 -23.53 -6.90
C PRO A 266 27.30 -22.56 -7.08
N ALA A 267 27.83 -22.07 -5.95
CA ALA A 267 29.05 -21.26 -5.99
C ALA A 267 30.10 -22.10 -6.72
N GLY A 268 30.34 -21.76 -7.98
CA GLY A 268 31.44 -22.35 -8.71
C GLY A 268 32.73 -21.97 -7.99
N PHE A 269 33.49 -22.98 -7.66
CA PHE A 269 34.87 -22.87 -7.22
C PHE A 269 35.70 -22.10 -8.24
#